data_ef228a0b8982bc5bbda855f93daebcff
#
_entry.id   ef228a0b8982bc5bbda855f93daebcff
#
_cell.length_a   1.000
_cell.length_b   1.000
_cell.length_c   1.000
_cell.angle_alpha   90.00
_cell.angle_beta   90.00
_cell.angle_gamma   90.00
#
_symmetry.space_group_name_H-M   'P 1'
#
loop_
_entity.id
_entity.type
_entity.pdbx_description
1 polymer ?
#
loop_
_entity_poly.entity_id
_entity_poly.type
_entity_poly.pdbx_seq_one_letter_code
_entity_poly.pdbx_strand_id
1 'polypeptide(L)' 'MPNEKPYLTVEDVAKRFDVNVTTVYRLVQRGRLPAFKVGNQWRFSQSRLEEWAADRERIG' A
#
# COMPACT_ATOMS: atom_id res chain seq x y z
N MET A 1 -9.92 12.76 15.62
CA MET A 1 -10.50 12.17 14.63
C MET A 1 -9.65 11.76 13.62
N PRO A 2 -9.55 10.61 13.40
CA PRO A 2 -8.70 10.13 12.46
C PRO A 2 -9.17 10.44 11.15
N ASN A 3 -8.39 10.87 10.38
CA ASN A 3 -8.66 11.06 9.15
C ASN A 3 -8.39 9.98 8.36
N GLU A 4 -8.99 8.88 8.58
CA GLU A 4 -8.72 7.74 7.89
C GLU A 4 -9.23 7.85 6.55
N LYS A 5 -8.39 7.93 5.55
CA LYS A 5 -8.76 7.87 4.21
C LYS A 5 -8.98 6.46 3.83
N PRO A 6 -10.05 6.13 3.12
CA PRO A 6 -10.26 4.75 2.66
C PRO A 6 -9.22 4.34 1.65
N TYR A 7 -8.56 5.31 0.98
CA TYR A 7 -7.55 5.00 -0.01
C TYR A 7 -6.27 5.73 0.31
N LEU A 8 -5.15 5.12 0.01
CA LEU A 8 -3.84 5.67 0.29
C LEU A 8 -3.06 5.86 -0.99
N THR A 9 -2.15 6.82 -0.98
CA THR A 9 -1.26 7.06 -2.10
C THR A 9 0.02 6.25 -1.90
N VAL A 10 0.88 6.25 -2.92
CA VAL A 10 2.17 5.58 -2.82
C VAL A 10 2.99 6.17 -1.67
N GLU A 11 2.95 7.49 -1.53
CA GLU A 11 3.70 8.13 -0.46
C GLU A 11 3.15 7.74 0.91
N ASP A 12 1.84 7.62 1.02
CA ASP A 12 1.23 7.21 2.28
C ASP A 12 1.70 5.81 2.66
N VAL A 13 1.74 4.91 1.69
CA VAL A 13 2.15 3.53 1.94
C VAL A 13 3.63 3.48 2.30
N ALA A 14 4.45 4.24 1.60
CA ALA A 14 5.87 4.29 1.88
C ALA A 14 6.13 4.75 3.31
N LYS A 15 5.41 5.75 3.75
CA LYS A 15 5.56 6.22 5.09
C LYS A 15 5.07 5.22 6.09
N ARG A 16 3.97 4.57 5.81
CA ARG A 16 3.39 3.62 6.73
C ARG A 16 4.31 2.45 7.01
N PHE A 17 5.04 1.99 5.99
CA PHE A 17 5.92 0.85 6.15
C PHE A 17 7.39 1.26 6.27
N ASP A 18 7.63 2.57 6.30
CA ASP A 18 8.98 3.09 6.50
C ASP A 18 9.93 2.58 5.42
N VAL A 19 9.52 2.69 4.16
CA VAL A 19 10.33 2.31 3.03
C VAL A 19 10.29 3.42 1.99
N ASN A 20 11.16 3.29 0.99
CA ASN A 20 11.19 4.24 -0.08
C ASN A 20 10.01 4.07 -1.00
N VAL A 21 9.58 5.15 -1.67
CA VAL A 21 8.51 5.05 -2.66
C VAL A 21 8.91 4.13 -3.80
N THR A 22 10.19 4.11 -4.15
CA THR A 22 10.68 3.21 -5.18
C THR A 22 10.37 1.75 -4.83
N THR A 23 10.52 1.40 -3.56
CA THR A 23 10.22 0.05 -3.11
C THR A 23 8.75 -0.26 -3.29
N VAL A 24 7.88 0.70 -2.98
CA VAL A 24 6.44 0.52 -3.14
C VAL A 24 6.10 0.30 -4.61
N TYR A 25 6.65 1.13 -5.49
CA TYR A 25 6.39 0.98 -6.92
C TYR A 25 6.87 -0.38 -7.42
N ARG A 26 8.00 -0.84 -6.95
CA ARG A 26 8.53 -2.12 -7.37
C ARG A 26 7.61 -3.26 -6.95
N LEU A 27 7.09 -3.19 -5.72
CA LEU A 27 6.17 -4.22 -5.26
C LEU A 27 4.87 -4.22 -6.06
N VAL A 28 4.37 -3.05 -6.39
CA VAL A 28 3.16 -2.94 -7.18
C VAL A 28 3.39 -3.52 -8.57
N GLN A 29 4.50 -3.19 -9.19
CA GLN A 29 4.78 -3.66 -10.53
C GLN A 29 4.96 -5.16 -10.59
N ARG A 30 5.40 -5.77 -9.51
CA ARG A 30 5.57 -7.21 -9.46
C ARG A 30 4.31 -7.93 -9.01
N GLY A 31 3.23 -7.19 -8.81
CA GLY A 31 1.99 -7.79 -8.37
C GLY A 31 2.01 -8.30 -6.95
N ARG A 32 2.92 -7.80 -6.13
CA ARG A 32 3.04 -8.29 -4.77
C ARG A 32 2.33 -7.42 -3.75
N LEU A 33 1.82 -6.28 -4.16
CA LEU A 33 1.16 -5.38 -3.26
C LEU A 33 -0.17 -4.99 -3.89
N PRO A 34 -1.29 -5.15 -3.21
CA PRO A 34 -2.59 -4.87 -3.82
C PRO A 34 -2.75 -3.38 -4.08
N ALA A 35 -3.01 -3.04 -5.32
CA ALA A 35 -3.17 -1.66 -5.72
C ALA A 35 -4.04 -1.58 -6.96
N PHE A 36 -4.55 -0.40 -7.24
CA PHE A 36 -5.32 -0.20 -8.45
C PHE A 36 -5.02 1.20 -8.96
N LYS A 37 -5.26 1.43 -10.24
CA LYS A 37 -4.97 2.69 -10.84
C LYS A 37 -6.20 3.55 -10.97
N VAL A 38 -6.07 4.82 -10.61
CA VAL A 38 -7.12 5.78 -10.81
C VAL A 38 -6.50 6.84 -11.68
N GLY A 39 -6.90 6.90 -12.93
CA GLY A 39 -6.24 7.77 -13.88
C GLY A 39 -4.80 7.31 -14.05
N ASN A 40 -3.86 8.16 -13.77
CA ASN A 40 -2.46 7.81 -13.90
C ASN A 40 -1.80 7.55 -12.57
N GLN A 41 -2.57 7.42 -11.50
CA GLN A 41 -1.98 7.31 -10.18
C GLN A 41 -2.40 6.02 -9.50
N TRP A 42 -1.47 5.42 -8.78
CA TRP A 42 -1.76 4.24 -8.01
C TRP A 42 -2.45 4.62 -6.71
N ARG A 43 -3.41 3.79 -6.32
CA ARG A 43 -4.09 3.96 -5.04
C ARG A 43 -4.19 2.60 -4.37
N PHE A 44 -4.26 2.62 -3.05
CA PHE A 44 -4.29 1.39 -2.27
C PHE A 44 -5.49 1.43 -1.34
N SER A 45 -6.23 0.35 -1.29
CA SER A 45 -7.34 0.25 -0.35
C SER A 45 -6.76 -0.02 1.02
N GLN A 46 -7.12 0.78 2.00
CA GLN A 46 -6.57 0.64 3.34
C GLN A 46 -6.91 -0.73 3.92
N SER A 47 -8.11 -1.21 3.75
CA SER A 47 -8.49 -2.50 4.32
C SER A 47 -7.72 -3.64 3.66
N ARG A 48 -7.51 -3.59 2.34
CA ARG A 48 -6.75 -4.63 1.67
C ARG A 48 -5.30 -4.59 2.07
N LEU A 49 -4.77 -3.39 2.27
CA LEU A 49 -3.40 -3.24 2.67
C LEU A 49 -3.19 -3.82 4.06
N GLU A 50 -4.16 -3.65 4.94
CA GLU A 50 -4.07 -4.19 6.27
C GLU A 50 -4.10 -5.71 6.25
N GLU A 51 -4.92 -6.29 5.39
CA GLU A 51 -4.95 -7.74 5.24
C GLU A 51 -3.63 -8.25 4.71
N TRP A 52 -3.07 -7.55 3.74
CA TRP A 52 -1.80 -7.94 3.15
C TRP A 52 -0.70 -7.90 4.21
N ALA A 53 -0.67 -6.87 5.02
CA ALA A 53 0.35 -6.74 6.06
C ALA A 53 0.18 -7.81 7.12
N ALA A 54 -1.04 -8.10 7.49
CA ALA A 54 -1.31 -9.13 8.50
C ALA A 54 -0.84 -10.49 8.02
N ASP A 55 -1.05 -10.80 6.74
CA ASP A 55 -0.59 -12.06 6.19
C ASP A 55 0.92 -12.15 6.24
N ARG A 56 1.61 -11.06 5.95
CA ARG A 56 3.06 -11.07 5.98
C ARG A 56 3.58 -11.22 7.39
N GLU A 57 2.94 -10.56 8.33
CA GLU A 57 3.38 -10.67 9.71
C GLU A 57 3.18 -12.06 10.24
N ARG A 58 2.14 -12.72 9.79
CA ARG A 58 1.83 -14.04 10.29
C ARG A 58 2.86 -15.06 9.84
N ILE A 59 3.44 -14.89 8.67
CA ILE A 59 4.41 -15.82 8.17
C ILE A 59 5.75 -15.60 8.80
N GLY A 60 6.06 -14.38 9.05
CA GLY A 60 7.36 -14.08 9.50
C GLY A 60 7.57 -14.13 10.86
#